data_a03bf6f69870a0f575273a09804790be
#
_entry.id   a03bf6f69870a0f575273a09804790be
#
_cell.length_a   1.000
_cell.length_b   1.000
_cell.length_c   1.000
_cell.angle_alpha   90.00
_cell.angle_beta   90.00
_cell.angle_gamma   90.00
#
_symmetry.space_group_name_H-M   'P 1'
#
loop_
_entity.id
_entity.type
_entity.pdbx_description
1 polymer ?
#
loop_
_entity_poly.entity_id
_entity_poly.type
_entity_poly.pdbx_seq_one_letter_code
_entity_poly.pdbx_strand_id
1 'polypeptide(L)'
;MKRVAQGISVAIAFFPAVLAGFGRLESVFTVFAHLYALCPGILGDYLRIGWYRLTLEECGLDSRIQFGSFFAHSQARVGHGVYIGPYCVLGRTAIGNGTHLASGVQILSGRRQHARDSEGHIRGDAADFSMVTIGAECWIGAGAIVMADVGSGSTVGAGSVVVKPIPDGSVAVGSPARVVETASEASS
;
A
#
# COMPACT_ATOMS: atom_id res chain seq x y z
N MET A 1 12.61 13.60 -20.17
CA MET A 1 13.43 12.60 -19.45
C MET A 1 12.58 11.66 -18.58
N LYS A 2 11.73 12.13 -17.65
CA LYS A 2 10.91 11.28 -16.74
C LYS A 2 10.05 10.25 -17.49
N ARG A 3 9.29 10.65 -18.52
CA ARG A 3 8.45 9.74 -19.34
C ARG A 3 9.24 8.64 -20.07
N VAL A 4 10.45 8.96 -20.53
CA VAL A 4 11.32 7.98 -21.19
C VAL A 4 11.81 6.93 -20.17
N ALA A 5 12.24 7.36 -18.98
CA ALA A 5 12.65 6.45 -17.91
C ALA A 5 11.50 5.52 -17.47
N GLN A 6 10.28 6.05 -17.35
CA GLN A 6 9.08 5.26 -17.08
C GLN A 6 8.79 4.23 -18.17
N GLY A 7 8.89 4.60 -19.44
CA GLY A 7 8.71 3.67 -20.56
C GLY A 7 9.75 2.55 -20.55
N ILE A 8 11.02 2.88 -20.28
CA ILE A 8 12.11 1.90 -20.17
C ILE A 8 11.84 0.95 -18.98
N SER A 9 11.41 1.46 -17.83
CA SER A 9 11.15 0.62 -16.65
C SER A 9 10.01 -0.36 -16.88
N VAL A 10 8.95 0.05 -17.56
CA VAL A 10 7.85 -0.84 -17.96
C VAL A 10 8.34 -1.90 -18.95
N ALA A 11 9.19 -1.53 -19.91
CA ALA A 11 9.77 -2.49 -20.86
C ALA A 11 10.66 -3.54 -20.17
N ILE A 12 11.50 -3.12 -19.21
CA ILE A 12 12.33 -4.04 -18.40
C ILE A 12 11.44 -4.98 -17.57
N ALA A 13 10.36 -4.48 -16.98
CA ALA A 13 9.46 -5.26 -16.15
C ALA A 13 8.55 -6.20 -16.97
N PHE A 14 8.45 -6.03 -18.29
CA PHE A 14 7.51 -6.76 -19.14
C PHE A 14 7.71 -8.27 -19.10
N PHE A 15 8.95 -8.73 -19.32
CA PHE A 15 9.25 -10.18 -19.33
C PHE A 15 8.98 -10.83 -17.95
N PRO A 16 9.45 -10.29 -16.82
CA PRO A 16 9.05 -10.76 -15.51
C PRO A 16 7.52 -10.74 -15.28
N ALA A 17 6.82 -9.72 -15.78
CA ALA A 17 5.35 -9.64 -15.64
C ALA A 17 4.64 -10.75 -16.41
N VAL A 18 5.13 -11.11 -17.60
CA VAL A 18 4.63 -12.28 -18.36
C VAL A 18 4.83 -13.57 -17.54
N LEU A 19 6.01 -13.78 -16.95
CA LEU A 19 6.29 -14.94 -16.10
C LEU A 19 5.36 -14.99 -14.87
N ALA A 20 5.01 -13.84 -14.31
CA ALA A 20 4.07 -13.74 -13.20
C ALA A 20 2.59 -13.77 -13.64
N GLY A 21 2.31 -13.99 -14.94
CA GLY A 21 0.96 -13.93 -15.48
C GLY A 21 0.27 -12.59 -15.21
N PHE A 22 1.03 -11.49 -15.28
CA PHE A 22 0.58 -10.14 -14.92
C PHE A 22 -0.02 -10.07 -13.50
N GLY A 23 0.63 -10.71 -12.54
CA GLY A 23 0.23 -10.74 -11.13
C GLY A 23 -0.71 -11.88 -10.73
N ARG A 24 -1.16 -12.71 -11.68
CA ARG A 24 -2.04 -13.86 -11.38
C ARG A 24 -1.32 -15.02 -10.69
N LEU A 25 -0.03 -15.19 -10.94
CA LEU A 25 0.82 -16.21 -10.30
C LEU A 25 1.47 -15.59 -9.05
N GLU A 26 0.81 -15.71 -7.91
CA GLU A 26 1.16 -15.00 -6.67
C GLU A 26 2.59 -15.30 -6.20
N SER A 27 3.04 -16.55 -6.29
CA SER A 27 4.40 -16.92 -5.89
C SER A 27 5.47 -16.21 -6.74
N VAL A 28 5.25 -16.13 -8.06
CA VAL A 28 6.18 -15.45 -8.98
C VAL A 28 6.09 -13.93 -8.79
N PHE A 29 4.88 -13.40 -8.62
CA PHE A 29 4.67 -11.99 -8.28
C PHE A 29 5.49 -11.58 -7.05
N THR A 30 5.40 -12.35 -5.96
CA THR A 30 6.10 -12.05 -4.71
C THR A 30 7.61 -12.09 -4.87
N VAL A 31 8.17 -13.04 -5.62
CA VAL A 31 9.62 -13.10 -5.89
C VAL A 31 10.10 -11.80 -6.54
N PHE A 32 9.45 -11.34 -7.61
CA PHE A 32 9.87 -10.12 -8.29
C PHE A 32 9.55 -8.86 -7.47
N ALA A 33 8.46 -8.83 -6.72
CA ALA A 33 8.15 -7.73 -5.79
C ALA A 33 9.29 -7.53 -4.79
N HIS A 34 9.79 -8.59 -4.19
CA HIS A 34 10.92 -8.55 -3.25
C HIS A 34 12.25 -8.18 -3.94
N LEU A 35 12.53 -8.75 -5.11
CA LEU A 35 13.75 -8.42 -5.87
C LEU A 35 13.80 -6.93 -6.22
N TYR A 36 12.72 -6.37 -6.74
CA TYR A 36 12.66 -4.94 -7.05
C TYR A 36 12.62 -4.05 -5.81
N ALA A 37 12.05 -4.51 -4.69
CA ALA A 37 12.10 -3.79 -3.42
C ALA A 37 13.54 -3.55 -2.96
N LEU A 38 14.45 -4.50 -3.20
CA LEU A 38 15.86 -4.43 -2.81
C LEU A 38 16.73 -3.62 -3.78
N CYS A 39 16.21 -3.16 -4.92
CA CYS A 39 16.96 -2.29 -5.84
C CYS A 39 17.04 -0.86 -5.24
N PRO A 40 18.26 -0.35 -4.94
CA PRO A 40 18.40 0.96 -4.30
C PRO A 40 18.27 2.13 -5.28
N GLY A 41 18.01 3.32 -4.72
CA GLY A 41 18.06 4.60 -5.40
C GLY A 41 17.00 4.77 -6.48
N ILE A 42 17.19 5.80 -7.31
CA ILE A 42 16.21 6.21 -8.32
C ILE A 42 15.93 5.13 -9.38
N LEU A 43 16.92 4.29 -9.68
CA LEU A 43 16.75 3.15 -10.59
C LEU A 43 15.74 2.16 -9.99
N GLY A 44 15.88 1.84 -8.71
CA GLY A 44 14.92 0.97 -7.99
C GLY A 44 13.51 1.56 -7.97
N ASP A 45 13.36 2.89 -7.77
CA ASP A 45 12.06 3.55 -7.79
C ASP A 45 11.36 3.34 -9.15
N TYR A 46 12.09 3.52 -10.26
CA TYR A 46 11.52 3.29 -11.60
C TYR A 46 11.20 1.81 -11.84
N LEU A 47 12.06 0.87 -11.44
CA LEU A 47 11.81 -0.56 -11.62
C LEU A 47 10.56 -1.01 -10.85
N ARG A 48 10.37 -0.56 -9.61
CA ARG A 48 9.17 -0.85 -8.82
C ARG A 48 7.91 -0.34 -9.49
N ILE A 49 7.91 0.92 -9.96
CA ILE A 49 6.77 1.49 -10.66
C ILE A 49 6.48 0.73 -11.97
N GLY A 50 7.50 0.40 -12.76
CA GLY A 50 7.34 -0.39 -13.98
C GLY A 50 6.74 -1.76 -13.71
N TRP A 51 7.20 -2.44 -12.66
CA TRP A 51 6.68 -3.73 -12.20
C TRP A 51 5.21 -3.64 -11.78
N TYR A 52 4.89 -2.73 -10.86
CA TYR A 52 3.55 -2.60 -10.31
C TYR A 52 2.54 -2.07 -11.33
N ARG A 53 2.97 -1.27 -12.32
CA ARG A 53 2.12 -0.86 -13.44
C ARG A 53 1.58 -2.04 -14.25
N LEU A 54 2.34 -3.12 -14.35
CA LEU A 54 1.98 -4.31 -15.12
C LEU A 54 1.30 -5.40 -14.30
N THR A 55 1.43 -5.37 -12.98
CA THR A 55 1.07 -6.51 -12.13
C THR A 55 0.03 -6.22 -11.06
N LEU A 56 -0.19 -4.96 -10.67
CA LEU A 56 -1.32 -4.56 -9.83
C LEU A 56 -2.57 -4.32 -10.68
N GLU A 57 -3.74 -4.29 -10.06
CA GLU A 57 -4.99 -3.89 -10.73
C GLU A 57 -4.91 -2.47 -11.29
N GLU A 58 -4.27 -1.55 -10.55
CA GLU A 58 -4.03 -0.18 -10.97
C GLU A 58 -2.73 0.33 -10.34
N CYS A 59 -1.92 1.09 -11.11
CA CYS A 59 -0.77 1.81 -10.58
C CYS A 59 -0.44 3.03 -11.44
N GLY A 60 -0.55 4.23 -10.84
CA GLY A 60 -0.19 5.49 -11.47
C GLY A 60 1.31 5.59 -11.72
N LEU A 61 1.73 5.79 -12.97
CA LEU A 61 3.16 5.87 -13.34
C LEU A 61 3.88 7.09 -12.74
N ASP A 62 3.16 8.11 -12.31
CA ASP A 62 3.67 9.31 -11.66
C ASP A 62 3.83 9.16 -10.14
N SER A 63 3.38 8.05 -9.59
CA SER A 63 3.58 7.66 -8.20
C SER A 63 5.01 7.21 -7.92
N ARG A 64 5.37 7.06 -6.67
CA ARG A 64 6.71 6.71 -6.23
C ARG A 64 6.67 5.69 -5.11
N ILE A 65 7.41 4.59 -5.28
CA ILE A 65 7.52 3.50 -4.29
C ILE A 65 8.99 3.36 -3.92
N GLN A 66 9.31 3.63 -2.66
CA GLN A 66 10.68 3.71 -2.17
C GLN A 66 11.27 2.33 -1.83
N PHE A 67 12.60 2.32 -1.64
CA PHE A 67 13.41 1.15 -1.30
C PHE A 67 12.83 0.33 -0.14
N GLY A 68 12.84 -0.99 -0.28
CA GLY A 68 12.35 -1.92 0.74
C GLY A 68 10.83 -2.07 0.79
N SER A 69 10.06 -1.28 0.01
CA SER A 69 8.61 -1.31 0.02
C SER A 69 8.07 -2.27 -1.04
N PHE A 70 7.05 -3.06 -0.67
CA PHE A 70 6.44 -4.01 -1.57
C PHE A 70 4.96 -4.26 -1.25
N PHE A 71 4.23 -4.78 -2.26
CA PHE A 71 2.88 -5.31 -2.10
C PHE A 71 2.94 -6.83 -1.94
N ALA A 72 2.26 -7.34 -0.93
CA ALA A 72 2.15 -8.78 -0.67
C ALA A 72 1.18 -9.47 -1.64
N HIS A 73 0.23 -8.73 -2.22
CA HIS A 73 -0.79 -9.22 -3.13
C HIS A 73 -0.89 -8.33 -4.36
N SER A 74 -1.16 -8.94 -5.53
CA SER A 74 -1.37 -8.19 -6.77
C SER A 74 -2.72 -7.48 -6.83
N GLN A 75 -3.70 -7.91 -6.02
CA GLN A 75 -5.01 -7.26 -5.89
C GLN A 75 -4.88 -5.98 -5.04
N ALA A 76 -4.20 -5.00 -5.58
CA ALA A 76 -4.04 -3.68 -4.98
C ALA A 76 -4.14 -2.60 -6.05
N ARG A 77 -4.49 -1.39 -5.64
CA ARG A 77 -4.64 -0.21 -6.49
C ARG A 77 -3.84 0.95 -5.93
N VAL A 78 -3.10 1.62 -6.80
CA VAL A 78 -2.33 2.83 -6.45
C VAL A 78 -2.70 3.92 -7.44
N GLY A 79 -3.27 4.98 -6.93
CA GLY A 79 -3.66 6.16 -7.71
C GLY A 79 -2.47 6.94 -8.27
N HIS A 80 -2.75 8.15 -8.73
CA HIS A 80 -1.77 9.09 -9.28
C HIS A 80 -1.11 9.92 -8.18
N GLY A 81 0.17 10.27 -8.35
CA GLY A 81 0.90 11.14 -7.42
C GLY A 81 1.11 10.56 -6.02
N VAL A 82 0.89 9.26 -5.84
CA VAL A 82 1.07 8.59 -4.55
C VAL A 82 2.55 8.47 -4.20
N TYR A 83 2.89 8.77 -2.95
CA TYR A 83 4.21 8.52 -2.39
C TYR A 83 4.16 7.41 -1.35
N ILE A 84 4.92 6.36 -1.56
CA ILE A 84 5.11 5.26 -0.61
C ILE A 84 6.55 5.30 -0.14
N GLY A 85 6.73 5.67 1.13
CA GLY A 85 8.03 5.76 1.81
C GLY A 85 8.76 4.42 1.87
N PRO A 86 10.02 4.40 2.34
CA PRO A 86 10.80 3.17 2.41
C PRO A 86 10.25 2.20 3.46
N TYR A 87 10.48 0.90 3.20
CA TYR A 87 10.14 -0.21 4.09
C TYR A 87 8.65 -0.36 4.43
N CYS A 88 7.75 0.07 3.54
CA CYS A 88 6.32 -0.16 3.68
C CYS A 88 5.95 -1.58 3.22
N VAL A 89 5.07 -2.24 3.97
CA VAL A 89 4.51 -3.56 3.62
C VAL A 89 3.01 -3.40 3.40
N LEU A 90 2.57 -3.70 2.17
CA LEU A 90 1.22 -3.37 1.73
C LEU A 90 0.48 -4.65 1.33
N GLY A 91 -0.61 -4.92 2.02
CA GLY A 91 -1.56 -5.98 1.69
C GLY A 91 -2.49 -5.61 0.55
N ARG A 92 -3.71 -6.17 0.55
CA ARG A 92 -4.78 -5.74 -0.37
C ARG A 92 -5.25 -4.35 0.01
N THR A 93 -4.87 -3.36 -0.78
CA THR A 93 -5.19 -1.96 -0.49
C THR A 93 -5.49 -1.18 -1.75
N ALA A 94 -6.41 -0.21 -1.63
CA ALA A 94 -6.62 0.83 -2.62
C ALA A 94 -6.13 2.16 -2.04
N ILE A 95 -5.16 2.81 -2.69
CA ILE A 95 -4.56 4.07 -2.22
C ILE A 95 -4.95 5.18 -3.21
N GLY A 96 -5.69 6.17 -2.72
CA GLY A 96 -6.18 7.30 -3.49
C GLY A 96 -5.08 8.26 -3.93
N ASN A 97 -5.41 9.10 -4.91
CA ASN A 97 -4.50 10.08 -5.51
C ASN A 97 -3.88 11.00 -4.46
N GLY A 98 -2.62 11.40 -4.67
CA GLY A 98 -1.93 12.37 -3.82
C GLY A 98 -1.63 11.89 -2.40
N THR A 99 -1.96 10.66 -2.05
CA THR A 99 -1.74 10.12 -0.71
C THR A 99 -0.28 9.79 -0.46
N HIS A 100 0.21 10.15 0.72
CA HIS A 100 1.58 9.91 1.14
C HIS A 100 1.63 8.94 2.32
N LEU A 101 2.37 7.86 2.17
CA LEU A 101 2.74 6.93 3.24
C LEU A 101 4.17 7.20 3.66
N ALA A 102 4.41 7.47 4.94
CA ALA A 102 5.75 7.65 5.49
C ALA A 102 6.48 6.29 5.62
N SER A 103 7.72 6.29 6.11
CA SER A 103 8.54 5.09 6.23
C SER A 103 7.92 4.04 7.16
N GLY A 104 8.02 2.77 6.78
CA GLY A 104 7.63 1.65 7.64
C GLY A 104 6.12 1.49 7.86
N VAL A 105 5.29 2.16 7.08
CA VAL A 105 3.83 1.98 7.14
C VAL A 105 3.47 0.55 6.73
N GLN A 106 2.59 -0.07 7.51
CA GLN A 106 2.02 -1.37 7.19
C GLN A 106 0.52 -1.23 6.93
N ILE A 107 0.05 -1.62 5.75
CA ILE A 107 -1.37 -1.73 5.46
C ILE A 107 -1.70 -3.21 5.34
N LEU A 108 -2.48 -3.72 6.28
CA LEU A 108 -2.85 -5.12 6.32
C LEU A 108 -4.12 -5.35 5.50
N SER A 109 -4.31 -6.60 5.02
CA SER A 109 -5.52 -6.98 4.26
C SER A 109 -6.72 -7.19 5.20
N GLY A 110 -7.07 -6.15 5.96
CA GLY A 110 -8.13 -6.17 6.97
C GLY A 110 -7.71 -6.75 8.32
N ARG A 111 -8.68 -6.84 9.24
CA ARG A 111 -8.47 -7.24 10.64
C ARG A 111 -8.53 -8.75 10.88
N ARG A 112 -9.12 -9.51 9.97
CA ARG A 112 -9.41 -10.94 10.13
C ARG A 112 -8.71 -11.74 9.04
N GLN A 113 -7.39 -11.75 9.05
CA GLN A 113 -6.58 -12.45 8.05
C GLN A 113 -6.53 -13.98 8.27
N HIS A 114 -6.85 -14.43 9.47
CA HIS A 114 -6.82 -15.85 9.83
C HIS A 114 -8.10 -16.24 10.55
N ALA A 115 -8.78 -17.26 10.04
CA ALA A 115 -9.89 -17.90 10.71
C ALA A 115 -9.39 -18.90 11.76
N ARG A 116 -10.25 -19.25 12.72
CA ARG A 116 -10.03 -20.35 13.64
C ARG A 116 -11.01 -21.48 13.33
N ASP A 117 -10.57 -22.71 13.50
CA ASP A 117 -11.45 -23.88 13.44
C ASP A 117 -12.28 -24.04 14.73
N SER A 118 -13.10 -25.10 14.78
CA SER A 118 -13.95 -25.40 15.93
C SER A 118 -13.17 -25.74 17.21
N GLU A 119 -11.88 -26.09 17.07
CA GLU A 119 -10.97 -26.40 18.19
C GLU A 119 -10.13 -25.19 18.60
N GLY A 120 -10.26 -24.05 17.91
CA GLY A 120 -9.56 -22.81 18.21
C GLY A 120 -8.20 -22.64 17.53
N HIS A 121 -7.76 -23.59 16.69
CA HIS A 121 -6.51 -23.49 15.95
C HIS A 121 -6.62 -22.48 14.81
N ILE A 122 -5.52 -21.78 14.53
CA ILE A 122 -5.43 -20.86 13.39
C ILE A 122 -5.37 -21.66 12.09
N ARG A 123 -6.29 -21.38 11.18
CA ARG A 123 -6.30 -21.98 9.83
C ARG A 123 -5.50 -21.12 8.87
N GLY A 124 -4.50 -21.72 8.23
CA GLY A 124 -3.67 -21.05 7.23
C GLY A 124 -4.33 -20.92 5.85
N ASP A 125 -5.39 -21.69 5.60
CA ASP A 125 -6.08 -21.80 4.30
C ASP A 125 -7.32 -20.90 4.16
N ALA A 126 -7.80 -20.34 5.26
CA ALA A 126 -9.02 -19.53 5.31
C ALA A 126 -8.71 -18.06 5.58
N ALA A 127 -7.87 -17.46 4.73
CA ALA A 127 -7.57 -16.04 4.83
C ALA A 127 -8.70 -15.22 4.19
N ASP A 128 -9.45 -14.47 4.99
CA ASP A 128 -10.40 -13.46 4.54
C ASP A 128 -9.65 -12.13 4.34
N PHE A 129 -8.98 -12.02 3.20
CA PHE A 129 -8.27 -10.79 2.84
C PHE A 129 -9.25 -9.76 2.30
N SER A 130 -9.67 -8.84 3.13
CA SER A 130 -10.43 -7.67 2.70
C SER A 130 -9.52 -6.56 2.16
N MET A 131 -10.03 -5.78 1.21
CA MET A 131 -9.33 -4.60 0.74
C MET A 131 -9.48 -3.48 1.78
N VAL A 132 -8.36 -2.84 2.13
CA VAL A 132 -8.34 -1.63 2.96
C VAL A 132 -8.16 -0.42 2.04
N THR A 133 -9.08 0.55 2.13
CA THR A 133 -9.07 1.76 1.31
C THR A 133 -8.46 2.92 2.09
N ILE A 134 -7.44 3.55 1.50
CA ILE A 134 -6.93 4.84 1.93
C ILE A 134 -7.40 5.87 0.89
N GLY A 135 -8.14 6.87 1.34
CA GLY A 135 -8.68 7.92 0.48
C GLY A 135 -7.59 8.74 -0.21
N ALA A 136 -8.01 9.71 -1.01
CA ALA A 136 -7.10 10.66 -1.65
C ALA A 136 -6.57 11.69 -0.64
N GLU A 137 -5.38 12.28 -0.93
CA GLU A 137 -4.79 13.36 -0.15
C GLU A 137 -4.61 13.04 1.35
N CYS A 138 -4.34 11.76 1.67
CA CYS A 138 -4.07 11.33 3.04
C CYS A 138 -2.59 11.42 3.39
N TRP A 139 -2.30 11.67 4.66
CA TRP A 139 -0.97 11.52 5.25
C TRP A 139 -0.98 10.38 6.27
N ILE A 140 -0.21 9.32 6.01
CA ILE A 140 -0.04 8.20 6.94
C ILE A 140 1.35 8.27 7.55
N GLY A 141 1.42 8.54 8.83
CA GLY A 141 2.66 8.74 9.59
C GLY A 141 3.52 7.49 9.70
N ALA A 142 4.82 7.69 9.93
CA ALA A 142 5.81 6.61 9.97
C ALA A 142 5.46 5.52 10.98
N GLY A 143 5.64 4.26 10.56
CA GLY A 143 5.38 3.09 11.40
C GLY A 143 3.91 2.86 11.77
N ALA A 144 2.97 3.56 11.13
CA ALA A 144 1.55 3.31 11.37
C ALA A 144 1.14 1.94 10.81
N ILE A 145 0.22 1.27 11.52
CA ILE A 145 -0.39 0.01 11.11
C ILE A 145 -1.87 0.25 10.80
N VAL A 146 -2.27 0.03 9.56
CA VAL A 146 -3.62 0.32 9.09
C VAL A 146 -4.34 -0.99 8.74
N MET A 147 -5.45 -1.26 9.43
CA MET A 147 -6.28 -2.46 9.28
C MET A 147 -7.74 -2.11 8.94
N ALA A 148 -8.06 -0.84 8.75
CA ALA A 148 -9.39 -0.35 8.41
C ALA A 148 -9.27 0.88 7.51
N ASP A 149 -10.36 1.23 6.82
CA ASP A 149 -10.39 2.31 5.85
C ASP A 149 -10.06 3.68 6.49
N VAL A 150 -9.40 4.52 5.69
CA VAL A 150 -9.07 5.91 6.06
C VAL A 150 -9.69 6.82 5.01
N GLY A 151 -10.55 7.72 5.44
CA GLY A 151 -11.24 8.69 4.60
C GLY A 151 -10.28 9.71 3.97
N SER A 152 -10.71 10.31 2.85
CA SER A 152 -9.91 11.27 2.09
C SER A 152 -9.53 12.51 2.92
N GLY A 153 -8.36 13.09 2.65
CA GLY A 153 -7.87 14.27 3.35
C GLY A 153 -7.49 14.04 4.82
N SER A 154 -7.40 12.79 5.26
CA SER A 154 -7.15 12.46 6.67
C SER A 154 -5.68 12.28 6.97
N THR A 155 -5.31 12.51 8.22
CA THR A 155 -3.97 12.30 8.76
C THR A 155 -3.98 11.21 9.82
N VAL A 156 -3.13 10.20 9.66
CA VAL A 156 -2.86 9.19 10.68
C VAL A 156 -1.48 9.45 11.28
N GLY A 157 -1.42 9.68 12.59
CA GLY A 157 -0.17 9.98 13.29
C GLY A 157 0.82 8.81 13.26
N ALA A 158 2.10 9.12 13.42
CA ALA A 158 3.16 8.10 13.44
C ALA A 158 2.95 7.08 14.57
N GLY A 159 3.26 5.80 14.29
CA GLY A 159 3.09 4.70 15.25
C GLY A 159 1.64 4.36 15.60
N SER A 160 0.67 4.95 14.93
CA SER A 160 -0.75 4.69 15.21
C SER A 160 -1.22 3.34 14.67
N VAL A 161 -2.21 2.74 15.34
CA VAL A 161 -2.82 1.45 14.93
C VAL A 161 -4.29 1.67 14.61
N VAL A 162 -4.62 1.76 13.33
CA VAL A 162 -5.98 1.99 12.83
C VAL A 162 -6.74 0.67 12.77
N VAL A 163 -7.68 0.47 13.70
CA VAL A 163 -8.51 -0.74 13.80
C VAL A 163 -9.99 -0.50 13.49
N LYS A 164 -10.39 0.76 13.33
CA LYS A 164 -11.74 1.17 12.93
C LYS A 164 -11.63 2.21 11.82
N PRO A 165 -12.63 2.33 10.93
CA PRO A 165 -12.61 3.34 9.88
C PRO A 165 -12.42 4.74 10.45
N ILE A 166 -11.61 5.55 9.74
CA ILE A 166 -11.37 6.97 10.02
C ILE A 166 -12.19 7.78 9.01
N PRO A 167 -13.03 8.73 9.47
CA PRO A 167 -13.80 9.59 8.57
C PRO A 167 -12.90 10.50 7.71
N ASP A 168 -13.48 11.06 6.64
CA ASP A 168 -12.81 12.07 5.81
C ASP A 168 -12.35 13.28 6.62
N GLY A 169 -11.22 13.88 6.25
CA GLY A 169 -10.70 15.11 6.83
C GLY A 169 -10.34 15.02 8.32
N SER A 170 -10.10 13.82 8.84
CA SER A 170 -9.84 13.62 10.27
C SER A 170 -8.36 13.46 10.58
N VAL A 171 -7.96 13.87 11.78
CA VAL A 171 -6.68 13.54 12.39
C VAL A 171 -6.90 12.43 13.41
N ALA A 172 -6.21 11.29 13.23
CA ALA A 172 -6.31 10.14 14.12
C ALA A 172 -4.94 9.71 14.63
N VAL A 173 -4.82 9.48 15.95
CA VAL A 173 -3.56 9.11 16.61
C VAL A 173 -3.76 8.03 17.66
N GLY A 174 -2.70 7.30 17.97
CA GLY A 174 -2.62 6.36 19.10
C GLY A 174 -2.80 4.89 18.71
N SER A 175 -2.70 4.00 19.70
CA SER A 175 -2.85 2.54 19.56
C SER A 175 -3.80 2.02 20.64
N PRO A 176 -5.06 1.73 20.29
CA PRO A 176 -5.71 1.91 18.99
C PRO A 176 -5.93 3.40 18.66
N ALA A 177 -5.87 3.73 17.35
CA ALA A 177 -6.08 5.10 16.88
C ALA A 177 -7.47 5.64 17.22
N ARG A 178 -7.53 6.93 17.60
CA ARG A 178 -8.75 7.70 17.84
C ARG A 178 -8.68 9.00 17.08
N VAL A 179 -9.81 9.44 16.55
CA VAL A 179 -9.95 10.77 15.97
C VAL A 179 -9.80 11.81 17.09
N VAL A 180 -8.89 12.73 16.91
CA VAL A 180 -8.60 13.83 17.85
C VAL A 180 -8.98 15.18 17.27
N GLU A 181 -9.17 15.28 15.94
CA GLU A 181 -9.55 16.49 15.23
C GLU A 181 -10.32 16.11 13.96
N THR A 182 -11.32 16.87 13.60
CA THR A 182 -12.09 16.74 12.35
C THR A 182 -12.01 18.03 11.53
N ALA A 183 -12.21 17.94 10.20
CA ALA A 183 -12.17 19.11 9.32
C ALA A 183 -13.15 20.22 9.71
N SER A 184 -14.25 19.89 10.41
CA SER A 184 -15.21 20.87 10.92
C SER A 184 -14.68 21.70 12.08
N GLU A 185 -13.70 21.20 12.84
CA GLU A 185 -13.10 21.88 13.99
C GLU A 185 -11.88 22.73 13.59
N ALA A 186 -11.20 22.37 12.50
CA ALA A 186 -10.04 23.12 11.99
C ALA A 186 -10.42 24.44 11.30
N SER A 187 -11.72 24.69 11.06
CA SER A 187 -12.25 25.89 10.39
C SER A 187 -12.84 26.94 11.36
N SER A 188 -12.76 26.69 12.65
CA SER A 188 -13.22 27.58 13.73
C SER A 188 -12.05 28.17 14.50
#